data_7017dc9ee4e160c451c7742c0d2c84db
#
_entry.id   7017dc9ee4e160c451c7742c0d2c84db
#
_cell.length_a   1.000
_cell.length_b   1.000
_cell.length_c   1.000
_cell.angle_alpha   90.00
_cell.angle_beta   90.00
_cell.angle_gamma   90.00
#
_symmetry.space_group_name_H-M   'P 1'
#
loop_
_entity.id
_entity.type
_entity.pdbx_description
1 polymer ?
#
loop_
_entity_poly.entity_id
_entity_poly.type
_entity_poly.pdbx_seq_one_letter_code
_entity_poly.pdbx_strand_id
1 'polypeptide(L)'
;MIELPSIDEAEGCIQCQLGSKLVLFVTGHCHWMCDYCPLSENRREIDFMYANERRVDIGDWDAIIEEGRAMNATGTGITGGDPMMAAERSMEACRQLKKAFGPTHHIHLYTSIPFKPEVAQELADAGLDEIRFHLLNLDYQRYVPTMQACRDAGLYVGIELPCEPDQAERLHELVEEMRNGPALFLNLNELEITVGNFDNMEVRGFNLSSEITAGAEGSAELARALHAKVTPEYGFMVKYCTASYKDSGQLRRRFLRRGEHTISPHEQLTEDGTIIFGAIFCTDDEAHDWMEELQEQTGIPEQFIFHDASMDRLEIPLMLAEEIADVVDAPVAMIEIHPTHERLEVGVVWLNDVRPY
;
A
#
# COMPACT_ATOMS: atom_id res chain seq x y z
N MET A 1 0.66 9.21 19.72
CA MET A 1 0.11 10.45 19.12
C MET A 1 0.33 10.35 17.62
N ILE A 2 -0.73 10.44 16.83
CA ILE A 2 -0.63 10.46 15.36
C ILE A 2 -0.08 11.86 15.02
N GLU A 3 1.15 11.92 14.48
CA GLU A 3 1.64 13.16 13.89
C GLU A 3 0.77 13.50 12.69
N LEU A 4 0.13 14.66 12.72
CA LEU A 4 -0.60 15.18 11.58
C LEU A 4 0.41 15.57 10.49
N PRO A 5 0.07 15.40 9.20
CA PRO A 5 0.92 15.80 8.08
C PRO A 5 1.29 17.29 8.17
N SER A 6 2.52 17.63 7.81
CA SER A 6 2.90 19.04 7.70
C SER A 6 2.22 19.69 6.48
N ILE A 7 1.90 20.97 6.56
CA ILE A 7 1.22 21.74 5.51
C ILE A 7 2.07 21.84 4.21
N ASP A 8 3.35 21.49 4.30
CA ASP A 8 4.34 21.64 3.21
C ASP A 8 4.68 20.29 2.52
N GLU A 9 3.94 19.21 2.76
CA GLU A 9 4.17 17.93 2.12
C GLU A 9 3.35 17.77 0.82
N ALA A 10 3.89 16.99 -0.15
CA ALA A 10 3.16 16.61 -1.34
C ALA A 10 1.85 15.89 -0.98
N GLU A 11 0.75 16.23 -1.65
CA GLU A 11 -0.58 15.67 -1.36
C GLU A 11 -0.57 14.13 -1.40
N GLY A 12 0.14 13.54 -2.37
CA GLY A 12 0.32 12.11 -2.43
C GLY A 12 1.00 11.50 -1.20
N CYS A 13 1.88 12.24 -0.51
CA CYS A 13 2.50 11.81 0.74
C CYS A 13 1.53 11.93 1.93
N ILE A 14 0.75 13.01 1.98
CA ILE A 14 -0.29 13.21 3.01
C ILE A 14 -1.30 12.06 2.97
N GLN A 15 -1.83 11.75 1.79
CA GLN A 15 -2.76 10.65 1.57
C GLN A 15 -2.18 9.29 2.00
N CYS A 16 -0.89 9.07 1.70
CA CYS A 16 -0.16 7.87 2.10
C CYS A 16 -0.08 7.76 3.63
N GLN A 17 0.26 8.85 4.32
CA GLN A 17 0.33 8.90 5.78
C GLN A 17 -1.02 8.64 6.45
N LEU A 18 -2.11 9.10 5.86
CA LEU A 18 -3.47 8.89 6.33
C LEU A 18 -3.99 7.46 6.08
N GLY A 19 -3.24 6.63 5.34
CA GLY A 19 -3.70 5.31 4.88
C GLY A 19 -4.89 5.40 3.92
N SER A 20 -5.14 6.58 3.33
CA SER A 20 -6.30 6.84 2.46
C SER A 20 -5.99 6.69 0.97
N LYS A 21 -4.79 6.20 0.63
CA LYS A 21 -4.36 6.01 -0.74
C LYS A 21 -4.55 4.57 -1.20
N LEU A 22 -5.34 4.39 -2.25
CA LEU A 22 -5.37 3.15 -3.01
C LEU A 22 -4.04 2.98 -3.77
N VAL A 23 -3.39 1.83 -3.64
CA VAL A 23 -2.20 1.48 -4.42
C VAL A 23 -2.65 0.68 -5.64
N LEU A 24 -2.54 1.28 -6.82
CA LEU A 24 -2.93 0.66 -8.09
C LEU A 24 -1.69 0.25 -8.87
N PHE A 25 -1.40 -1.04 -8.89
CA PHE A 25 -0.37 -1.66 -9.71
C PHE A 25 -0.96 -1.96 -11.10
N VAL A 26 -0.45 -1.30 -12.14
CA VAL A 26 -1.07 -1.37 -13.47
C VAL A 26 -0.37 -2.34 -14.43
N THR A 27 0.89 -2.69 -14.20
CA THR A 27 1.66 -3.64 -15.01
C THR A 27 2.92 -4.08 -14.29
N GLY A 28 3.39 -5.30 -14.51
CA GLY A 28 4.69 -5.78 -14.04
C GLY A 28 5.86 -5.48 -14.98
N HIS A 29 5.56 -4.97 -16.19
CA HIS A 29 6.61 -4.63 -17.15
C HIS A 29 7.40 -3.40 -16.72
N CYS A 30 8.71 -3.49 -16.90
CA CYS A 30 9.63 -2.36 -16.68
C CYS A 30 10.70 -2.37 -17.78
N HIS A 31 11.10 -1.19 -18.25
CA HIS A 31 12.17 -1.07 -19.24
C HIS A 31 13.58 -1.12 -18.65
N TRP A 32 13.67 -1.18 -17.31
CA TRP A 32 14.94 -1.18 -16.56
C TRP A 32 14.90 -2.19 -15.43
N MET A 33 16.06 -2.75 -15.11
CA MET A 33 16.24 -3.68 -13.99
C MET A 33 17.15 -3.03 -12.96
N CYS A 34 16.53 -2.33 -11.97
CA CYS A 34 17.27 -1.82 -10.82
C CYS A 34 17.64 -3.00 -9.90
N ASP A 35 18.89 -3.07 -9.47
CA ASP A 35 19.39 -4.09 -8.56
C ASP A 35 18.74 -4.01 -7.16
N TYR A 36 18.33 -2.82 -6.72
CA TYR A 36 17.60 -2.57 -5.49
C TYR A 36 16.07 -2.74 -5.58
N CYS A 37 15.53 -3.11 -6.75
CA CYS A 37 14.08 -3.19 -6.93
C CYS A 37 13.43 -4.17 -5.95
N PRO A 38 12.51 -3.74 -5.06
CA PRO A 38 11.91 -4.61 -4.06
C PRO A 38 10.77 -5.47 -4.62
N LEU A 39 10.43 -5.31 -5.90
CA LEU A 39 9.32 -6.01 -6.53
C LEU A 39 9.56 -7.52 -6.53
N SER A 40 8.58 -8.28 -6.04
CA SER A 40 8.64 -9.73 -6.01
C SER A 40 8.68 -10.34 -7.42
N GLU A 41 9.31 -11.51 -7.57
CA GLU A 41 9.41 -12.24 -8.83
C GLU A 41 8.04 -12.51 -9.46
N ASN A 42 7.03 -12.79 -8.64
CA ASN A 42 5.65 -13.05 -9.08
C ASN A 42 4.97 -11.83 -9.75
N ARG A 43 5.56 -10.65 -9.64
CA ARG A 43 5.03 -9.41 -10.20
C ARG A 43 5.91 -8.82 -11.30
N ARG A 44 7.15 -9.31 -11.44
CA ARG A 44 8.07 -8.82 -12.48
C ARG A 44 7.71 -9.40 -13.84
N GLU A 45 7.73 -8.54 -14.87
CA GLU A 45 7.53 -8.90 -16.28
C GLU A 45 6.22 -9.65 -16.59
N ILE A 46 5.22 -9.58 -15.68
CA ILE A 46 3.92 -10.18 -15.88
C ILE A 46 2.87 -9.07 -16.05
N ASP A 47 2.05 -9.16 -17.10
CA ASP A 47 1.03 -8.14 -17.36
C ASP A 47 -0.28 -8.47 -16.65
N PHE A 48 -0.49 -7.85 -15.51
CA PHE A 48 -1.70 -7.91 -14.70
C PHE A 48 -1.83 -6.66 -13.82
N MET A 49 -2.94 -6.54 -13.10
CA MET A 49 -3.19 -5.42 -12.20
C MET A 49 -3.43 -5.88 -10.76
N TYR A 50 -3.14 -4.99 -9.80
CA TYR A 50 -3.55 -5.12 -8.41
C TYR A 50 -4.14 -3.81 -7.90
N ALA A 51 -5.23 -3.93 -7.16
CA ALA A 51 -5.78 -2.86 -6.32
C ALA A 51 -5.44 -3.20 -4.86
N ASN A 52 -4.48 -2.52 -4.26
CA ASN A 52 -3.82 -2.92 -3.01
C ASN A 52 -3.27 -4.36 -3.12
N GLU A 53 -3.79 -5.31 -2.34
CA GLU A 53 -3.44 -6.73 -2.36
C GLU A 53 -4.29 -7.52 -3.37
N ARG A 54 -5.49 -7.02 -3.71
CA ARG A 54 -6.44 -7.70 -4.59
C ARG A 54 -5.92 -7.76 -6.03
N ARG A 55 -5.71 -8.97 -6.54
CA ARG A 55 -5.44 -9.16 -7.96
C ARG A 55 -6.73 -8.89 -8.76
N VAL A 56 -6.61 -8.12 -9.84
CA VAL A 56 -7.73 -7.76 -10.72
C VAL A 56 -7.36 -8.00 -12.17
N ASP A 57 -8.35 -8.35 -12.99
CA ASP A 57 -8.15 -8.49 -14.42
C ASP A 57 -7.90 -7.13 -15.09
N ILE A 58 -7.15 -7.14 -16.20
CA ILE A 58 -6.87 -5.93 -16.95
C ILE A 58 -8.18 -5.32 -17.48
N GLY A 59 -8.47 -4.10 -17.05
CA GLY A 59 -9.69 -3.38 -17.44
C GLY A 59 -10.90 -3.65 -16.54
N ASP A 60 -10.77 -4.44 -15.49
CA ASP A 60 -11.81 -4.59 -14.47
C ASP A 60 -11.79 -3.37 -13.51
N TRP A 61 -12.30 -2.26 -14.02
CA TRP A 61 -12.37 -1.00 -13.28
C TRP A 61 -13.35 -1.07 -12.12
N ASP A 62 -14.40 -1.88 -12.22
CA ASP A 62 -15.38 -2.04 -11.16
C ASP A 62 -14.77 -2.66 -9.90
N ALA A 63 -13.94 -3.70 -10.05
CA ALA A 63 -13.21 -4.31 -8.94
C ALA A 63 -12.20 -3.34 -8.28
N ILE A 64 -11.52 -2.49 -9.08
CA ILE A 64 -10.61 -1.45 -8.57
C ILE A 64 -11.38 -0.39 -7.79
N ILE A 65 -12.52 0.07 -8.31
CA ILE A 65 -13.37 1.08 -7.68
C ILE A 65 -13.99 0.53 -6.39
N GLU A 66 -14.41 -0.73 -6.39
CA GLU A 66 -14.91 -1.44 -5.20
C GLU A 66 -13.86 -1.44 -4.08
N GLU A 67 -12.61 -1.83 -4.39
CA GLU A 67 -11.52 -1.82 -3.41
C GLU A 67 -11.24 -0.39 -2.88
N GLY A 68 -11.25 0.61 -3.77
CA GLY A 68 -11.12 2.01 -3.37
C GLY A 68 -12.25 2.48 -2.44
N ARG A 69 -13.50 2.03 -2.66
CA ARG A 69 -14.64 2.31 -1.78
C ARG A 69 -14.53 1.59 -0.45
N ALA A 70 -14.11 0.32 -0.47
CA ALA A 70 -13.96 -0.51 0.73
C ALA A 70 -12.98 0.11 1.74
N MET A 71 -11.95 0.82 1.28
CA MET A 71 -11.02 1.53 2.16
C MET A 71 -11.32 3.04 2.29
N ASN A 72 -12.43 3.53 1.75
CA ASN A 72 -12.76 4.97 1.69
C ASN A 72 -11.58 5.80 1.16
N ALA A 73 -11.05 5.41 -0.01
CA ALA A 73 -9.88 6.04 -0.61
C ALA A 73 -10.16 7.51 -0.99
N THR A 74 -9.25 8.40 -0.64
CA THR A 74 -9.29 9.81 -1.04
C THR A 74 -8.28 10.14 -2.13
N GLY A 75 -7.39 9.18 -2.45
CA GLY A 75 -6.43 9.26 -3.54
C GLY A 75 -5.93 7.91 -3.99
N THR A 76 -5.21 7.89 -5.12
CA THR A 76 -4.60 6.70 -5.71
C THR A 76 -3.15 6.96 -6.09
N GLY A 77 -2.26 6.01 -5.80
CA GLY A 77 -0.91 5.95 -6.34
C GLY A 77 -0.83 4.90 -7.43
N ILE A 78 -0.60 5.30 -8.67
CA ILE A 78 -0.41 4.40 -9.80
C ILE A 78 1.06 3.97 -9.84
N THR A 79 1.28 2.67 -9.70
CA THR A 79 2.59 2.03 -9.65
C THR A 79 2.64 0.77 -10.53
N GLY A 80 3.76 0.05 -10.48
CA GLY A 80 3.94 -1.16 -11.27
C GLY A 80 5.41 -1.57 -11.33
N GLY A 81 5.79 -2.21 -12.43
CA GLY A 81 7.16 -2.16 -12.93
C GLY A 81 7.46 -0.70 -13.29
N ASP A 82 7.00 -0.26 -14.47
CA ASP A 82 6.91 1.18 -14.77
C ASP A 82 5.55 1.47 -15.43
N PRO A 83 4.65 2.26 -14.81
CA PRO A 83 3.32 2.56 -15.33
C PRO A 83 3.30 3.13 -16.75
N MET A 84 4.37 3.81 -17.19
CA MET A 84 4.45 4.35 -18.54
C MET A 84 4.77 3.27 -19.61
N MET A 85 5.13 2.04 -19.21
CA MET A 85 5.12 0.88 -20.11
C MET A 85 3.69 0.47 -20.50
N ALA A 86 2.68 0.90 -19.72
CA ALA A 86 1.25 0.73 -19.97
C ALA A 86 0.54 2.10 -19.92
N ALA A 87 1.07 3.11 -20.65
CA ALA A 87 0.64 4.51 -20.55
C ALA A 87 -0.86 4.71 -20.79
N GLU A 88 -1.43 4.08 -21.82
CA GLU A 88 -2.87 4.15 -22.11
C GLU A 88 -3.72 3.60 -20.95
N ARG A 89 -3.29 2.50 -20.32
CA ARG A 89 -3.94 1.91 -19.15
C ARG A 89 -3.84 2.83 -17.95
N SER A 90 -2.69 3.47 -17.74
CA SER A 90 -2.48 4.43 -16.68
C SER A 90 -3.35 5.67 -16.83
N MET A 91 -3.47 6.20 -18.05
CA MET A 91 -4.38 7.31 -18.36
C MET A 91 -5.85 6.90 -18.20
N GLU A 92 -6.22 5.70 -18.64
CA GLU A 92 -7.59 5.19 -18.43
C GLU A 92 -7.90 5.01 -16.95
N ALA A 93 -6.95 4.52 -16.14
CA ALA A 93 -7.09 4.47 -14.69
C ALA A 93 -7.40 5.85 -14.09
N CYS A 94 -6.69 6.90 -14.53
CA CYS A 94 -6.98 8.26 -14.08
C CYS A 94 -8.42 8.67 -14.40
N ARG A 95 -8.88 8.44 -15.63
CA ARG A 95 -10.26 8.79 -16.06
C ARG A 95 -11.32 8.04 -15.23
N GLN A 96 -11.15 6.72 -15.06
CA GLN A 96 -12.11 5.90 -14.31
C GLN A 96 -12.13 6.27 -12.82
N LEU A 97 -10.99 6.52 -12.21
CA LEU A 97 -10.90 6.94 -10.80
C LEU A 97 -11.52 8.33 -10.58
N LYS A 98 -11.22 9.31 -11.44
CA LYS A 98 -11.86 10.64 -11.38
C LYS A 98 -13.37 10.57 -11.59
N LYS A 99 -13.83 9.71 -12.51
CA LYS A 99 -15.26 9.49 -12.75
C LYS A 99 -15.96 8.88 -11.52
N ALA A 100 -15.31 7.94 -10.83
CA ALA A 100 -15.90 7.20 -9.71
C ALA A 100 -15.88 7.96 -8.38
N PHE A 101 -14.79 8.69 -8.11
CA PHE A 101 -14.52 9.35 -6.82
C PHE A 101 -14.61 10.89 -6.89
N GLY A 102 -14.71 11.46 -8.08
CA GLY A 102 -14.78 12.89 -8.28
C GLY A 102 -13.43 13.57 -8.51
N PRO A 103 -13.44 14.88 -8.88
CA PRO A 103 -12.23 15.60 -9.27
C PRO A 103 -11.24 15.83 -8.14
N THR A 104 -11.65 15.75 -6.88
CA THR A 104 -10.80 15.93 -5.70
C THR A 104 -10.04 14.67 -5.30
N HIS A 105 -10.34 13.51 -5.90
CA HIS A 105 -9.60 12.29 -5.69
C HIS A 105 -8.19 12.44 -6.25
N HIS A 106 -7.18 12.56 -5.39
CA HIS A 106 -5.81 12.85 -5.81
C HIS A 106 -5.16 11.62 -6.44
N ILE A 107 -4.58 11.78 -7.63
CA ILE A 107 -3.91 10.68 -8.34
C ILE A 107 -2.45 11.05 -8.60
N HIS A 108 -1.53 10.21 -8.17
CA HIS A 108 -0.14 10.32 -8.58
C HIS A 108 0.36 9.07 -9.29
N LEU A 109 1.41 9.24 -10.09
CA LEU A 109 2.03 8.19 -10.88
C LEU A 109 3.55 8.22 -10.71
N TYR A 110 4.16 7.03 -10.67
CA TYR A 110 5.62 6.86 -10.65
C TYR A 110 6.13 6.46 -12.04
N THR A 111 7.26 7.01 -12.47
CA THR A 111 7.92 6.55 -13.71
C THR A 111 9.41 6.84 -13.71
N SER A 112 10.17 6.01 -14.40
CA SER A 112 11.57 6.23 -14.76
C SER A 112 11.77 6.52 -16.27
N ILE A 113 10.67 6.67 -17.02
CA ILE A 113 10.69 6.90 -18.47
C ILE A 113 10.51 8.39 -18.76
N PRO A 114 11.52 9.08 -19.35
CA PRO A 114 11.31 10.39 -19.95
C PRO A 114 10.40 10.27 -21.18
N PHE A 115 9.50 11.23 -21.36
CA PHE A 115 8.55 11.27 -22.46
C PHE A 115 8.42 12.68 -23.06
N LYS A 116 7.71 12.81 -24.17
CA LYS A 116 7.50 14.06 -24.88
C LYS A 116 6.48 14.95 -24.21
N PRO A 117 6.51 16.29 -24.44
CA PRO A 117 5.55 17.23 -23.83
C PRO A 117 4.07 16.91 -24.10
N GLU A 118 3.76 16.32 -25.26
CA GLU A 118 2.38 15.94 -25.61
C GLU A 118 1.83 14.91 -24.61
N VAL A 119 2.66 13.96 -24.18
CA VAL A 119 2.27 12.93 -23.20
C VAL A 119 2.03 13.54 -21.82
N ALA A 120 2.78 14.59 -21.44
CA ALA A 120 2.51 15.31 -20.18
C ALA A 120 1.11 15.94 -20.19
N GLN A 121 0.71 16.54 -21.31
CA GLN A 121 -0.62 17.11 -21.47
C GLN A 121 -1.72 16.02 -21.45
N GLU A 122 -1.49 14.89 -22.15
CA GLU A 122 -2.43 13.76 -22.15
C GLU A 122 -2.66 13.18 -20.76
N LEU A 123 -1.60 13.07 -19.92
CA LEU A 123 -1.71 12.65 -18.54
C LEU A 123 -2.51 13.64 -17.68
N ALA A 124 -2.26 14.94 -17.83
CA ALA A 124 -3.01 15.98 -17.14
C ALA A 124 -4.49 15.99 -17.56
N ASP A 125 -4.79 15.88 -18.86
CA ASP A 125 -6.14 15.81 -19.40
C ASP A 125 -6.88 14.54 -18.95
N ALA A 126 -6.15 13.45 -18.70
CA ALA A 126 -6.71 12.23 -18.13
C ALA A 126 -7.07 12.37 -16.63
N GLY A 127 -6.58 13.41 -15.96
CA GLY A 127 -6.86 13.70 -14.57
C GLY A 127 -5.74 13.31 -13.59
N LEU A 128 -4.50 13.12 -14.07
CA LEU A 128 -3.35 12.98 -13.18
C LEU A 128 -3.10 14.31 -12.45
N ASP A 129 -2.79 14.26 -11.16
CA ASP A 129 -2.49 15.44 -10.34
C ASP A 129 -0.99 15.59 -10.06
N GLU A 130 -0.31 14.48 -9.81
CA GLU A 130 1.09 14.46 -9.38
C GLU A 130 1.88 13.38 -10.12
N ILE A 131 3.12 13.68 -10.52
CA ILE A 131 4.03 12.72 -11.14
C ILE A 131 5.35 12.68 -10.39
N ARG A 132 5.86 11.46 -10.15
CA ARG A 132 7.12 11.20 -9.46
C ARG A 132 8.09 10.49 -10.36
N PHE A 133 9.22 11.13 -10.60
CA PHE A 133 10.28 10.55 -11.41
C PHE A 133 11.27 9.77 -10.56
N HIS A 134 11.51 8.54 -10.98
CA HIS A 134 12.64 7.74 -10.53
C HIS A 134 13.82 7.96 -11.49
N LEU A 135 14.87 8.59 -11.00
CA LEU A 135 16.01 9.00 -11.86
C LEU A 135 16.98 7.84 -12.01
N LEU A 136 17.01 7.20 -13.18
CA LEU A 136 17.98 6.16 -13.47
C LEU A 136 19.42 6.73 -13.44
N ASN A 137 20.30 6.05 -12.73
CA ASN A 137 21.69 6.47 -12.51
C ASN A 137 21.83 7.88 -11.88
N LEU A 138 20.77 8.34 -11.18
CA LEU A 138 20.69 9.69 -10.62
C LEU A 138 20.97 10.81 -11.65
N ASP A 139 20.71 10.57 -12.95
CA ASP A 139 20.95 11.52 -14.04
C ASP A 139 19.80 12.54 -14.12
N TYR A 140 19.87 13.58 -13.29
CA TYR A 140 18.85 14.63 -13.21
C TYR A 140 18.63 15.35 -14.55
N GLN A 141 19.69 15.68 -15.26
CA GLN A 141 19.62 16.48 -16.49
C GLN A 141 18.82 15.79 -17.60
N ARG A 142 18.84 14.48 -17.64
CA ARG A 142 18.03 13.69 -18.57
C ARG A 142 16.53 13.90 -18.40
N TYR A 143 16.08 14.17 -17.19
CA TYR A 143 14.65 14.27 -16.85
C TYR A 143 14.13 15.72 -16.80
N VAL A 144 15.03 16.73 -16.72
CA VAL A 144 14.63 18.14 -16.64
C VAL A 144 13.63 18.56 -17.71
N PRO A 145 13.83 18.24 -19.02
CA PRO A 145 12.86 18.65 -20.05
C PRO A 145 11.47 18.04 -19.87
N THR A 146 11.39 16.77 -19.43
CA THR A 146 10.13 16.07 -19.19
C THR A 146 9.45 16.61 -17.93
N MET A 147 10.20 16.83 -16.85
CA MET A 147 9.67 17.43 -15.62
C MET A 147 9.13 18.85 -15.87
N GLN A 148 9.83 19.64 -16.71
CA GLN A 148 9.36 20.98 -17.08
C GLN A 148 8.05 20.88 -17.86
N ALA A 149 7.96 19.99 -18.86
CA ALA A 149 6.73 19.78 -19.61
C ALA A 149 5.53 19.36 -18.71
N CYS A 150 5.78 18.51 -17.72
CA CYS A 150 4.77 18.14 -16.71
C CYS A 150 4.32 19.36 -15.88
N ARG A 151 5.25 20.23 -15.49
CA ARG A 151 4.93 21.50 -14.80
C ARG A 151 4.08 22.42 -15.67
N ASP A 152 4.45 22.54 -16.94
CA ASP A 152 3.74 23.39 -17.92
C ASP A 152 2.31 22.87 -18.17
N ALA A 153 2.11 21.55 -18.09
CA ALA A 153 0.80 20.89 -18.16
C ALA A 153 -0.01 20.99 -16.86
N GLY A 154 0.54 21.58 -15.78
CA GLY A 154 -0.13 21.77 -14.51
C GLY A 154 0.03 20.64 -13.50
N LEU A 155 0.86 19.64 -13.77
CA LEU A 155 1.13 18.54 -12.83
C LEU A 155 2.05 18.97 -11.68
N TYR A 156 1.81 18.44 -10.48
CA TYR A 156 2.74 18.55 -9.36
C TYR A 156 3.89 17.55 -9.54
N VAL A 157 5.11 18.04 -9.67
CA VAL A 157 6.26 17.22 -10.07
C VAL A 157 7.19 16.97 -8.91
N GLY A 158 7.53 15.71 -8.68
CA GLY A 158 8.50 15.29 -7.69
C GLY A 158 9.49 14.26 -8.20
N ILE A 159 10.45 13.97 -7.36
CA ILE A 159 11.43 12.89 -7.53
C ILE A 159 11.27 11.95 -6.34
N GLU A 160 11.30 10.65 -6.60
CA GLU A 160 11.26 9.62 -5.55
C GLU A 160 12.34 8.57 -5.81
N LEU A 161 13.24 8.40 -4.83
CA LEU A 161 14.44 7.57 -4.95
C LEU A 161 14.66 6.75 -3.67
N PRO A 162 15.27 5.57 -3.77
CA PRO A 162 15.88 4.93 -2.61
C PRO A 162 17.09 5.76 -2.15
N CYS A 163 17.27 5.85 -0.85
CA CYS A 163 18.44 6.50 -0.26
C CYS A 163 19.58 5.49 -0.13
N GLU A 164 20.42 5.38 -1.17
CA GLU A 164 21.48 4.40 -1.29
C GLU A 164 22.78 4.92 -0.66
N PRO A 165 23.27 4.32 0.45
CA PRO A 165 24.46 4.81 1.17
C PRO A 165 25.74 4.85 0.33
N ASP A 166 25.90 3.91 -0.61
CA ASP A 166 27.05 3.88 -1.54
C ASP A 166 26.99 4.93 -2.66
N GLN A 167 25.83 5.60 -2.83
CA GLN A 167 25.61 6.74 -3.72
C GLN A 167 25.56 8.09 -3.00
N ALA A 168 26.05 8.16 -1.76
CA ALA A 168 25.91 9.34 -0.91
C ALA A 168 26.46 10.62 -1.59
N GLU A 169 27.64 10.56 -2.21
CA GLU A 169 28.25 11.71 -2.90
C GLU A 169 27.35 12.18 -4.04
N ARG A 170 26.87 11.25 -4.87
CA ARG A 170 25.98 11.56 -6.01
C ARG A 170 24.63 12.11 -5.57
N LEU A 171 24.06 11.60 -4.48
CA LEU A 171 22.82 12.15 -3.89
C LEU A 171 23.01 13.57 -3.36
N HIS A 172 24.17 13.88 -2.78
CA HIS A 172 24.50 15.24 -2.36
C HIS A 172 24.66 16.20 -3.56
N GLU A 173 25.21 15.75 -4.68
CA GLU A 173 25.30 16.51 -5.94
C GLU A 173 23.90 16.71 -6.54
N LEU A 174 23.09 15.67 -6.59
CA LEU A 174 21.70 15.72 -7.08
C LEU A 174 20.89 16.81 -6.39
N VAL A 175 20.99 16.90 -5.06
CA VAL A 175 20.30 17.93 -4.27
C VAL A 175 20.71 19.35 -4.71
N GLU A 176 21.98 19.56 -5.07
CA GLU A 176 22.42 20.86 -5.62
C GLU A 176 21.93 21.09 -7.05
N GLU A 177 21.93 20.04 -7.91
CA GLU A 177 21.42 20.13 -9.28
C GLU A 177 19.91 20.43 -9.33
N MET A 178 19.13 19.96 -8.35
CA MET A 178 17.69 20.19 -8.24
C MET A 178 17.34 21.65 -7.88
N ARG A 179 18.30 22.41 -7.37
CA ARG A 179 18.07 23.77 -6.89
C ARG A 179 17.43 24.66 -7.95
N ASN A 180 16.26 25.22 -7.63
CA ASN A 180 15.46 26.02 -8.56
C ASN A 180 15.07 25.31 -9.88
N GLY A 181 15.10 23.98 -9.88
CA GLY A 181 14.67 23.16 -11.01
C GLY A 181 13.15 22.92 -11.04
N PRO A 182 12.67 22.09 -11.97
CA PRO A 182 11.23 21.82 -12.14
C PRO A 182 10.64 20.91 -11.06
N ALA A 183 11.44 20.11 -10.35
CA ALA A 183 10.95 19.27 -9.28
C ALA A 183 10.67 20.09 -8.00
N LEU A 184 9.52 19.86 -7.38
CA LEU A 184 9.06 20.58 -6.18
C LEU A 184 9.37 19.85 -4.88
N PHE A 185 9.64 18.55 -4.97
CA PHE A 185 10.02 17.74 -3.83
C PHE A 185 10.94 16.58 -4.24
N LEU A 186 11.70 16.11 -3.26
CA LEU A 186 12.47 14.88 -3.29
C LEU A 186 11.98 13.98 -2.16
N ASN A 187 11.36 12.85 -2.48
CA ASN A 187 11.03 11.81 -1.53
C ASN A 187 12.15 10.77 -1.51
N LEU A 188 12.84 10.66 -0.39
CA LEU A 188 13.86 9.66 -0.14
C LEU A 188 13.22 8.48 0.61
N ASN A 189 13.20 7.32 -0.01
CA ASN A 189 12.80 6.09 0.64
C ASN A 189 14.01 5.44 1.31
N GLU A 190 13.88 4.96 2.52
CA GLU A 190 14.89 4.05 3.09
C GLU A 190 15.11 2.90 2.11
N LEU A 191 16.38 2.60 1.81
CA LEU A 191 16.72 1.45 0.97
C LEU A 191 16.29 0.18 1.69
N GLU A 192 15.45 -0.63 1.06
CA GLU A 192 14.92 -1.85 1.65
C GLU A 192 15.61 -3.09 1.06
N ILE A 193 16.04 -4.00 1.93
CA ILE A 193 16.54 -5.31 1.58
C ILE A 193 15.38 -6.30 1.72
N THR A 194 14.93 -6.83 0.60
CA THR A 194 13.79 -7.74 0.50
C THR A 194 14.21 -9.05 -0.14
N VAL A 195 13.37 -10.07 -0.08
CA VAL A 195 13.63 -11.34 -0.78
C VAL A 195 13.91 -11.13 -2.27
N GLY A 196 13.26 -10.15 -2.90
CA GLY A 196 13.39 -9.87 -4.33
C GLY A 196 14.71 -9.20 -4.76
N ASN A 197 15.49 -8.64 -3.83
CA ASN A 197 16.75 -7.95 -4.13
C ASN A 197 17.92 -8.37 -3.24
N PHE A 198 17.72 -9.34 -2.35
CA PHE A 198 18.68 -9.72 -1.32
C PHE A 198 20.08 -10.00 -1.88
N ASP A 199 20.18 -10.86 -2.90
CA ASP A 199 21.48 -11.24 -3.47
C ASP A 199 22.24 -10.04 -4.05
N ASN A 200 21.52 -9.12 -4.70
CA ASN A 200 22.12 -7.89 -5.24
C ASN A 200 22.61 -6.96 -4.13
N MET A 201 21.84 -6.84 -3.05
CA MET A 201 22.21 -6.00 -1.91
C MET A 201 23.39 -6.58 -1.14
N GLU A 202 23.46 -7.90 -1.00
CA GLU A 202 24.60 -8.60 -0.41
C GLU A 202 25.89 -8.38 -1.23
N VAL A 203 25.80 -8.50 -2.57
CA VAL A 203 26.94 -8.22 -3.48
C VAL A 203 27.44 -6.78 -3.37
N ARG A 204 26.53 -5.81 -3.13
CA ARG A 204 26.86 -4.39 -2.88
C ARG A 204 27.39 -4.15 -1.44
N GLY A 205 27.34 -5.15 -0.57
CA GLY A 205 27.85 -5.08 0.81
C GLY A 205 26.87 -4.42 1.79
N PHE A 206 25.58 -4.37 1.47
CA PHE A 206 24.57 -3.86 2.38
C PHE A 206 24.14 -4.91 3.39
N ASN A 207 23.89 -4.45 4.63
CA ASN A 207 23.30 -5.22 5.71
C ASN A 207 21.98 -4.60 6.16
N LEU A 208 21.13 -5.40 6.80
CA LEU A 208 19.95 -4.87 7.49
C LEU A 208 20.37 -3.99 8.68
N SER A 209 19.69 -2.87 8.83
CA SER A 209 19.90 -1.93 9.95
C SER A 209 19.40 -2.50 11.28
N SER A 210 18.48 -3.47 11.25
CA SER A 210 17.94 -4.17 12.41
C SER A 210 17.32 -5.51 12.01
N GLU A 211 17.03 -6.38 13.00
CA GLU A 211 16.31 -7.65 12.79
C GLU A 211 14.78 -7.47 12.54
N ILE A 212 14.28 -6.26 12.75
CA ILE A 212 12.82 -5.99 12.75
C ILE A 212 12.37 -5.26 11.48
N THR A 213 13.28 -4.57 10.79
CA THR A 213 12.94 -3.77 9.61
C THR A 213 13.74 -4.16 8.39
N ALA A 214 13.16 -3.98 7.20
CA ALA A 214 13.84 -4.22 5.93
C ALA A 214 14.86 -3.12 5.55
N GLY A 215 15.04 -2.09 6.37
CA GLY A 215 15.91 -0.95 6.07
C GLY A 215 17.40 -1.33 6.01
N ALA A 216 18.11 -0.82 5.02
CA ALA A 216 19.56 -1.00 4.88
C ALA A 216 20.33 -0.07 5.83
N GLU A 217 21.43 -0.58 6.39
CA GLU A 217 22.34 0.16 7.25
C GLU A 217 22.90 1.41 6.57
N GLY A 218 22.88 2.56 7.27
CA GLY A 218 23.35 3.85 6.74
C GLY A 218 22.33 4.63 5.89
N SER A 219 21.26 4.00 5.40
CA SER A 219 20.26 4.66 4.54
C SER A 219 19.50 5.75 5.29
N ALA A 220 19.06 5.46 6.51
CA ALA A 220 18.34 6.42 7.35
C ALA A 220 19.18 7.63 7.74
N GLU A 221 20.45 7.42 8.05
CA GLU A 221 21.41 8.47 8.40
C GLU A 221 21.65 9.44 7.24
N LEU A 222 21.87 8.88 6.04
CA LEU A 222 22.06 9.66 4.81
C LEU A 222 20.82 10.49 4.48
N ALA A 223 19.63 9.87 4.54
CA ALA A 223 18.38 10.57 4.25
C ALA A 223 18.13 11.74 5.21
N ARG A 224 18.40 11.56 6.51
CA ARG A 224 18.31 12.64 7.50
C ARG A 224 19.32 13.76 7.24
N ALA A 225 20.56 13.42 6.84
CA ALA A 225 21.57 14.41 6.49
C ALA A 225 21.16 15.23 5.27
N LEU A 226 20.64 14.60 4.21
CA LEU A 226 20.12 15.28 3.02
C LEU A 226 18.90 16.16 3.36
N HIS A 227 17.98 15.66 4.16
CA HIS A 227 16.82 16.43 4.62
C HIS A 227 17.27 17.69 5.40
N ALA A 228 18.22 17.56 6.32
CA ALA A 228 18.73 18.69 7.11
C ALA A 228 19.51 19.71 6.28
N LYS A 229 20.10 19.31 5.15
CA LYS A 229 20.85 20.18 4.24
C LYS A 229 19.92 21.11 3.45
N VAL A 230 18.74 20.65 3.05
CA VAL A 230 17.83 21.40 2.18
C VAL A 230 17.02 22.40 2.99
N THR A 231 17.18 23.67 2.64
CA THR A 231 16.46 24.80 3.21
C THR A 231 15.42 25.33 2.20
N PRO A 232 14.45 26.17 2.59
CA PRO A 232 13.47 26.75 1.66
C PRO A 232 14.07 27.45 0.43
N GLU A 233 15.32 27.94 0.53
CA GLU A 233 16.04 28.59 -0.56
C GLU A 233 16.39 27.65 -1.74
N TYR A 234 16.30 26.34 -1.53
CA TYR A 234 16.50 25.35 -2.61
C TYR A 234 15.33 25.32 -3.58
N GLY A 235 14.15 25.81 -3.17
CA GLY A 235 12.95 25.82 -4.02
C GLY A 235 12.23 24.47 -4.15
N PHE A 236 12.61 23.47 -3.34
CA PHE A 236 11.92 22.18 -3.22
C PHE A 236 12.01 21.65 -1.79
N MET A 237 11.19 20.67 -1.47
CA MET A 237 11.17 20.01 -0.17
C MET A 237 11.82 18.63 -0.22
N VAL A 238 12.39 18.19 0.89
CA VAL A 238 12.85 16.79 1.04
C VAL A 238 11.99 16.10 2.08
N LYS A 239 11.47 14.93 1.72
CA LYS A 239 10.80 14.00 2.63
C LYS A 239 11.63 12.73 2.74
N TYR A 240 11.56 12.10 3.91
CA TYR A 240 12.15 10.80 4.15
C TYR A 240 11.08 9.81 4.63
N CYS A 241 11.00 8.66 3.97
CA CYS A 241 10.10 7.57 4.32
C CYS A 241 10.89 6.36 4.80
N THR A 242 10.74 5.98 6.08
CA THR A 242 11.39 4.79 6.64
C THR A 242 10.65 3.52 6.27
N ALA A 243 11.37 2.38 6.22
CA ALA A 243 10.78 1.05 6.03
C ALA A 243 9.78 0.75 7.15
N SER A 244 10.18 0.97 8.40
CA SER A 244 9.30 0.75 9.57
C SER A 244 8.02 1.59 9.52
N TYR A 245 8.09 2.83 9.01
CA TYR A 245 6.90 3.68 8.89
C TYR A 245 5.95 3.19 7.79
N LYS A 246 6.47 2.65 6.69
CA LYS A 246 5.63 2.06 5.63
C LYS A 246 4.79 0.89 6.19
N ASP A 247 5.39 0.03 7.00
CA ASP A 247 4.71 -1.13 7.58
C ASP A 247 3.81 -0.73 8.77
N SER A 248 4.37 -0.19 9.83
CA SER A 248 3.64 0.10 11.07
C SER A 248 2.75 1.35 11.00
N GLY A 249 3.03 2.28 10.10
CA GLY A 249 2.27 3.51 9.91
C GLY A 249 1.28 3.44 8.75
N GLN A 250 1.78 3.35 7.53
CA GLN A 250 0.94 3.47 6.33
C GLN A 250 0.05 2.25 6.12
N LEU A 251 0.61 1.04 6.15
CA LEU A 251 -0.14 -0.21 5.95
C LEU A 251 -1.18 -0.40 7.05
N ARG A 252 -0.78 -0.23 8.32
CA ARG A 252 -1.68 -0.31 9.46
C ARG A 252 -2.87 0.64 9.34
N ARG A 253 -2.65 1.92 8.97
CA ARG A 253 -3.72 2.90 8.79
C ARG A 253 -4.64 2.55 7.63
N ARG A 254 -4.10 1.99 6.55
CA ARG A 254 -4.92 1.50 5.43
C ARG A 254 -5.79 0.34 5.87
N PHE A 255 -5.27 -0.60 6.65
CA PHE A 255 -6.04 -1.71 7.21
C PHE A 255 -7.12 -1.23 8.17
N LEU A 256 -6.81 -0.30 9.07
CA LEU A 256 -7.81 0.31 9.94
C LEU A 256 -8.96 0.94 9.14
N ARG A 257 -8.64 1.75 8.13
CA ARG A 257 -9.66 2.37 7.28
C ARG A 257 -10.53 1.35 6.55
N ARG A 258 -9.91 0.31 5.99
CA ARG A 258 -10.65 -0.74 5.30
C ARG A 258 -11.50 -1.55 6.28
N GLY A 259 -10.94 -1.94 7.42
CA GLY A 259 -11.68 -2.61 8.49
C GLY A 259 -12.90 -1.82 8.95
N GLU A 260 -12.75 -0.52 9.26
CA GLU A 260 -13.86 0.36 9.66
C GLU A 260 -15.04 0.37 8.66
N HIS A 261 -14.78 0.14 7.36
CA HIS A 261 -15.80 0.18 6.32
C HIS A 261 -16.30 -1.20 5.87
N THR A 262 -15.62 -2.28 6.27
CA THR A 262 -15.95 -3.65 5.81
C THR A 262 -16.24 -4.62 6.94
N ILE A 263 -16.10 -4.18 8.19
CA ILE A 263 -16.34 -5.01 9.36
C ILE A 263 -17.80 -5.49 9.45
N SER A 264 -17.96 -6.76 9.75
CA SER A 264 -19.30 -7.38 9.99
C SER A 264 -19.71 -7.26 11.46
N PRO A 265 -21.01 -7.42 11.80
CA PRO A 265 -21.49 -7.25 13.17
C PRO A 265 -20.85 -8.18 14.22
N HIS A 266 -20.42 -9.38 13.84
CA HIS A 266 -19.77 -10.36 14.74
C HIS A 266 -18.26 -10.09 14.94
N GLU A 267 -17.67 -9.21 14.14
CA GLU A 267 -16.24 -8.96 14.10
C GLU A 267 -15.82 -7.78 14.96
N GLN A 268 -14.58 -7.77 15.36
CA GLN A 268 -13.94 -6.68 16.10
C GLN A 268 -12.65 -6.25 15.40
N LEU A 269 -12.55 -4.97 15.09
CA LEU A 269 -11.32 -4.35 14.55
C LEU A 269 -10.33 -4.10 15.70
N THR A 270 -9.11 -4.58 15.56
CA THR A 270 -8.03 -4.36 16.53
C THR A 270 -7.33 -3.01 16.32
N GLU A 271 -6.57 -2.56 17.29
CA GLU A 271 -5.74 -1.35 17.17
C GLU A 271 -4.62 -1.52 16.12
N ASP A 272 -4.20 -2.74 15.84
CA ASP A 272 -3.16 -3.04 14.84
C ASP A 272 -3.70 -3.12 13.41
N GLY A 273 -5.03 -3.02 13.24
CA GLY A 273 -5.69 -3.01 11.94
C GLY A 273 -6.05 -4.39 11.44
N THR A 274 -5.95 -5.44 12.26
CA THR A 274 -6.52 -6.76 11.99
C THR A 274 -7.96 -6.85 12.45
N ILE A 275 -8.69 -7.87 12.02
CA ILE A 275 -10.03 -8.18 12.47
C ILE A 275 -9.97 -9.50 13.25
N ILE A 276 -10.63 -9.56 14.40
CA ILE A 276 -10.76 -10.76 15.21
C ILE A 276 -12.24 -11.12 15.41
N PHE A 277 -12.50 -12.41 15.50
CA PHE A 277 -13.82 -12.97 15.80
C PHE A 277 -13.70 -14.38 16.40
N GLY A 278 -14.78 -14.89 16.95
CA GLY A 278 -14.88 -16.28 17.40
C GLY A 278 -15.38 -17.19 16.28
N ALA A 279 -14.94 -18.43 16.26
CA ALA A 279 -15.40 -19.42 15.30
C ALA A 279 -15.73 -20.75 15.99
N ILE A 280 -16.85 -21.37 15.59
CA ILE A 280 -17.18 -22.76 15.87
C ILE A 280 -16.98 -23.54 14.58
N PHE A 281 -16.07 -24.50 14.57
CA PHE A 281 -15.85 -25.33 13.39
C PHE A 281 -16.90 -26.46 13.35
N CYS A 282 -17.66 -26.48 12.27
CA CYS A 282 -18.74 -27.41 12.04
C CYS A 282 -18.93 -27.63 10.53
N THR A 283 -19.47 -28.77 10.16
CA THR A 283 -19.83 -29.04 8.77
C THR A 283 -21.03 -28.18 8.34
N ASP A 284 -21.21 -28.04 7.04
CA ASP A 284 -22.34 -27.31 6.45
C ASP A 284 -23.70 -27.86 6.93
N ASP A 285 -23.80 -29.18 7.11
CA ASP A 285 -25.02 -29.86 7.61
C ASP A 285 -25.29 -29.53 9.09
N GLU A 286 -24.27 -29.32 9.91
CA GLU A 286 -24.38 -29.00 11.34
C GLU A 286 -24.60 -27.51 11.61
N ALA A 287 -24.23 -26.66 10.66
CA ALA A 287 -24.23 -25.21 10.84
C ALA A 287 -25.62 -24.66 11.23
N HIS A 288 -26.68 -25.20 10.61
CA HIS A 288 -28.06 -24.77 10.92
C HIS A 288 -28.47 -25.10 12.34
N ASP A 289 -28.17 -26.31 12.81
CA ASP A 289 -28.48 -26.74 14.16
C ASP A 289 -27.74 -25.90 15.20
N TRP A 290 -26.43 -25.59 14.94
CA TRP A 290 -25.65 -24.69 15.77
C TRP A 290 -26.21 -23.27 15.82
N MET A 291 -26.67 -22.75 14.69
CA MET A 291 -27.27 -21.39 14.63
C MET A 291 -28.53 -21.32 15.48
N GLU A 292 -29.43 -22.32 15.37
CA GLU A 292 -30.67 -22.41 16.19
C GLU A 292 -30.33 -22.54 17.68
N GLU A 293 -29.38 -23.43 18.02
CA GLU A 293 -28.97 -23.63 19.42
C GLU A 293 -28.37 -22.38 20.05
N LEU A 294 -27.49 -21.68 19.33
CA LEU A 294 -26.89 -20.41 19.79
C LEU A 294 -27.98 -19.36 20.05
N GLN A 295 -28.94 -19.21 19.13
CA GLN A 295 -30.02 -18.24 19.29
C GLN A 295 -30.94 -18.58 20.47
N GLU A 296 -31.30 -19.86 20.65
CA GLU A 296 -32.14 -20.31 21.73
C GLU A 296 -31.47 -20.17 23.11
N GLN A 297 -30.19 -20.53 23.21
CA GLN A 297 -29.49 -20.56 24.51
C GLN A 297 -28.98 -19.18 24.93
N THR A 298 -28.53 -18.36 23.98
CA THR A 298 -27.87 -17.09 24.30
C THR A 298 -28.71 -15.85 23.97
N GLY A 299 -29.71 -16.01 23.12
CA GLY A 299 -30.54 -14.90 22.62
C GLY A 299 -29.80 -14.00 21.63
N ILE A 300 -28.67 -14.45 21.07
CA ILE A 300 -27.91 -13.67 20.09
C ILE A 300 -28.74 -13.41 18.82
N PRO A 301 -28.81 -12.17 18.32
CA PRO A 301 -29.48 -11.90 17.06
C PRO A 301 -28.77 -12.55 15.87
N GLU A 302 -29.52 -13.05 14.89
CA GLU A 302 -29.04 -13.75 13.70
C GLU A 302 -27.92 -12.96 12.95
N GLN A 303 -28.02 -11.64 12.90
CA GLN A 303 -27.04 -10.77 12.24
C GLN A 303 -25.61 -10.85 12.83
N PHE A 304 -25.44 -11.42 14.02
CA PHE A 304 -24.14 -11.64 14.66
C PHE A 304 -23.61 -13.06 14.48
N ILE A 305 -24.28 -13.88 13.67
CA ILE A 305 -23.84 -15.22 13.32
C ILE A 305 -23.67 -15.26 11.80
N PHE A 306 -22.48 -15.61 11.33
CA PHE A 306 -22.20 -15.75 9.93
C PHE A 306 -21.74 -17.18 9.65
N HIS A 307 -22.35 -17.84 8.65
CA HIS A 307 -21.93 -19.16 8.21
C HIS A 307 -20.95 -19.02 7.05
N ASP A 308 -19.70 -19.38 7.31
CA ASP A 308 -18.65 -19.49 6.27
C ASP A 308 -18.54 -20.98 5.85
N ALA A 309 -19.35 -21.37 4.86
CA ALA A 309 -19.34 -22.73 4.32
C ALA A 309 -18.02 -23.08 3.61
N SER A 310 -17.22 -22.08 3.20
CA SER A 310 -15.93 -22.33 2.55
C SER A 310 -14.83 -22.73 3.52
N MET A 311 -15.01 -22.39 4.81
CA MET A 311 -14.08 -22.67 5.90
C MET A 311 -14.64 -23.65 6.92
N ASP A 312 -15.81 -24.27 6.66
CA ASP A 312 -16.52 -25.20 7.54
C ASP A 312 -16.65 -24.65 8.97
N ARG A 313 -17.21 -23.43 9.10
CA ARG A 313 -17.35 -22.77 10.40
C ARG A 313 -18.52 -21.78 10.50
N LEU A 314 -18.99 -21.57 11.72
CA LEU A 314 -19.79 -20.40 12.10
C LEU A 314 -18.92 -19.34 12.73
N GLU A 315 -19.00 -18.11 12.24
CA GLU A 315 -18.34 -16.95 12.81
C GLU A 315 -19.31 -16.21 13.74
N ILE A 316 -18.85 -15.89 14.95
CA ILE A 316 -19.63 -15.29 16.03
C ILE A 316 -18.77 -14.24 16.76
N PRO A 317 -19.36 -13.35 17.58
CA PRO A 317 -18.55 -12.46 18.41
C PRO A 317 -17.57 -13.23 19.30
N LEU A 318 -16.32 -12.74 19.39
CA LEU A 318 -15.28 -13.39 20.20
C LEU A 318 -15.71 -13.62 21.66
N MET A 319 -16.36 -12.64 22.28
CA MET A 319 -16.86 -12.78 23.66
C MET A 319 -17.80 -13.99 23.81
N LEU A 320 -18.68 -14.22 22.83
CA LEU A 320 -19.56 -15.37 22.85
C LEU A 320 -18.78 -16.67 22.70
N ALA A 321 -17.81 -16.72 21.79
CA ALA A 321 -16.96 -17.88 21.61
C ALA A 321 -16.20 -18.25 22.90
N GLU A 322 -15.67 -17.26 23.62
CA GLU A 322 -15.01 -17.44 24.92
C GLU A 322 -15.97 -17.99 25.99
N GLU A 323 -17.23 -17.52 26.03
CA GLU A 323 -18.25 -17.98 27.00
C GLU A 323 -18.67 -19.43 26.76
N ILE A 324 -18.79 -19.86 25.51
CA ILE A 324 -19.28 -21.19 25.16
C ILE A 324 -18.20 -22.25 25.02
N ALA A 325 -16.93 -21.87 24.92
CA ALA A 325 -15.82 -22.78 24.61
C ALA A 325 -15.73 -24.00 25.54
N ASP A 326 -16.03 -23.83 26.83
CA ASP A 326 -15.96 -24.90 27.84
C ASP A 326 -17.21 -25.80 27.88
N VAL A 327 -18.29 -25.43 27.18
CA VAL A 327 -19.58 -26.11 27.28
C VAL A 327 -20.02 -26.79 25.99
N VAL A 328 -19.46 -26.42 24.84
CA VAL A 328 -19.80 -27.01 23.56
C VAL A 328 -18.82 -28.14 23.16
N ASP A 329 -19.35 -29.20 22.58
CA ASP A 329 -18.56 -30.34 22.06
C ASP A 329 -18.21 -30.15 20.58
N ALA A 330 -17.62 -28.99 20.28
CA ALA A 330 -17.12 -28.62 18.96
C ALA A 330 -15.81 -27.82 19.09
N PRO A 331 -14.95 -27.82 18.07
CA PRO A 331 -13.75 -26.97 18.09
C PRO A 331 -14.13 -25.47 18.07
N VAL A 332 -13.65 -24.73 19.06
CA VAL A 332 -13.86 -23.28 19.16
C VAL A 332 -12.54 -22.55 19.16
N ALA A 333 -12.43 -21.49 18.34
CA ALA A 333 -11.22 -20.68 18.24
C ALA A 333 -11.52 -19.20 18.11
N MET A 334 -10.55 -18.37 18.50
CA MET A 334 -10.41 -17.01 18.02
C MET A 334 -9.66 -17.03 16.70
N ILE A 335 -10.19 -16.35 15.71
CA ILE A 335 -9.58 -16.16 14.39
C ILE A 335 -9.14 -14.72 14.25
N GLU A 336 -7.95 -14.51 13.70
CA GLU A 336 -7.43 -13.21 13.32
C GLU A 336 -7.17 -13.16 11.83
N ILE A 337 -7.66 -12.10 11.15
CA ILE A 337 -7.52 -11.92 9.71
C ILE A 337 -7.02 -10.52 9.36
N HIS A 338 -6.39 -10.37 8.19
CA HIS A 338 -6.23 -9.04 7.59
C HIS A 338 -7.54 -8.58 6.95
N PRO A 339 -7.91 -7.29 7.07
CA PRO A 339 -9.08 -6.71 6.42
C PRO A 339 -8.84 -6.46 4.92
N THR A 340 -8.24 -7.41 4.21
CA THR A 340 -8.04 -7.39 2.76
C THR A 340 -9.25 -7.97 2.04
N HIS A 341 -9.28 -7.88 0.70
CA HIS A 341 -10.36 -8.49 -0.07
C HIS A 341 -10.44 -10.02 0.16
N GLU A 342 -9.28 -10.67 0.20
CA GLU A 342 -9.14 -12.11 0.42
C GLU A 342 -9.33 -12.52 1.87
N ARG A 343 -9.38 -11.59 2.82
CA ARG A 343 -9.57 -11.85 4.27
C ARG A 343 -8.57 -12.89 4.80
N LEU A 344 -7.28 -12.70 4.47
CA LEU A 344 -6.22 -13.65 4.79
C LEU A 344 -6.12 -13.90 6.30
N GLU A 345 -6.26 -15.15 6.72
CA GLU A 345 -6.04 -15.55 8.10
C GLU A 345 -4.56 -15.42 8.49
N VAL A 346 -4.32 -14.81 9.62
CA VAL A 346 -2.97 -14.56 10.18
C VAL A 346 -2.78 -15.18 11.54
N GLY A 347 -3.86 -15.58 12.22
CA GLY A 347 -3.80 -16.23 13.52
C GLY A 347 -5.03 -17.06 13.84
N VAL A 348 -4.80 -18.20 14.50
CA VAL A 348 -5.85 -19.06 15.08
C VAL A 348 -5.44 -19.40 16.51
N VAL A 349 -6.27 -19.06 17.48
CA VAL A 349 -6.07 -19.39 18.89
C VAL A 349 -7.22 -20.25 19.35
N TRP A 350 -6.95 -21.53 19.65
CA TRP A 350 -7.96 -22.46 20.15
C TRP A 350 -8.41 -22.08 21.55
N LEU A 351 -9.73 -21.97 21.75
CA LEU A 351 -10.34 -21.62 23.02
C LEU A 351 -10.72 -22.84 23.87
N ASN A 352 -10.77 -24.03 23.26
CA ASN A 352 -10.97 -25.30 23.95
C ASN A 352 -9.99 -26.39 23.44
N ASP A 353 -10.10 -27.61 24.03
CA ASP A 353 -9.22 -28.73 23.66
C ASP A 353 -9.74 -29.57 22.49
N VAL A 354 -10.96 -29.31 22.01
CA VAL A 354 -11.51 -29.98 20.82
C VAL A 354 -10.80 -29.45 19.56
N ARG A 355 -10.48 -30.35 18.63
CA ARG A 355 -9.81 -29.98 17.38
C ARG A 355 -10.60 -30.46 16.17
N PRO A 356 -10.63 -29.69 15.07
CA PRO A 356 -11.25 -30.18 13.83
C PRO A 356 -10.48 -31.40 13.31
N TYR A 357 -11.19 -32.31 12.64
CA TYR A 357 -10.64 -33.52 12.05
C TYR A 357 -9.81 -33.25 10.80
#